data_bdcba20a30d1b57ba1d01e2aa546c4ad
#
_entry.id   bdcba20a30d1b57ba1d01e2aa546c4ad
#
_cell.length_a   1.000
_cell.length_b   1.000
_cell.length_c   1.000
_cell.angle_alpha   90.00
_cell.angle_beta   90.00
_cell.angle_gamma   90.00
#
_symmetry.space_group_name_H-M   'P 1'
#
loop_
_entity.id
_entity.type
_entity.pdbx_description
1 polymer ?
#
loop_
_entity_poly.entity_id
_entity_poly.type
_entity_poly.pdbx_seq_one_letter_code
_entity_poly.pdbx_strand_id
1 'polypeptide(L)'
;MAKRDYYEVLGVPRDASEDDVKKAYRTKAKECHPDLHPNDHKSEERFKEINEANEVLSDAQKRAQYDRFGHDGPSMQGFGGGAGGGFQGFDGFGDIGDIFSSIFGGGMGARAARSSGPAPGDDLRYDMTITFEEAAFGAQKSFEFYRSENCETCGGSGAKPGTTAKTCPTCKGAGQVRTSGGFMVTVHACPTCHGEGKIISDKCTACQGSGRVRKKRTATLKVPAGINNGQTIVLNGNGEPGQRGGPNGDLYVRISIKPHPVFKRDGTTLTMDLNISMVQAALGADIEVPTLKEPVKYRIPEGTQSGTVFRLKGYGIPNLRGSGKGDLMVRVQVQIPKKLNIRQKELLRQFDETTNK
;
A
#
# COMPACT_ATOMS: atom_id res chain seq x y z
N MET A 1 -1.67 16.11 40.66
CA MET A 1 -2.79 17.05 40.66
C MET A 1 -4.04 16.27 40.43
N ALA A 2 -5.16 16.56 41.15
CA ALA A 2 -6.43 15.89 40.85
C ALA A 2 -6.91 16.25 39.44
N LYS A 3 -7.35 15.24 38.64
CA LYS A 3 -7.92 15.48 37.31
C LYS A 3 -9.20 16.30 37.47
N ARG A 4 -9.43 17.26 36.56
CA ARG A 4 -10.65 18.06 36.53
C ARG A 4 -11.83 17.24 36.05
N ASP A 5 -13.04 17.56 36.54
CA ASP A 5 -14.28 16.91 36.08
C ASP A 5 -14.45 17.13 34.56
N TYR A 6 -14.76 16.08 33.81
CA TYR A 6 -14.95 16.14 32.36
C TYR A 6 -16.09 17.09 31.93
N TYR A 7 -17.11 17.23 32.74
CA TYR A 7 -18.17 18.20 32.51
C TYR A 7 -17.68 19.64 32.65
N GLU A 8 -16.79 19.90 33.63
CA GLU A 8 -16.13 21.19 33.80
C GLU A 8 -15.13 21.47 32.66
N VAL A 9 -14.39 20.47 32.22
CA VAL A 9 -13.45 20.59 31.09
C VAL A 9 -14.17 21.01 29.83
N LEU A 10 -15.31 20.40 29.50
CA LEU A 10 -16.13 20.78 28.36
C LEU A 10 -17.00 22.03 28.64
N GLY A 11 -17.23 22.39 29.91
CA GLY A 11 -18.10 23.51 30.31
C GLY A 11 -19.58 23.25 30.05
N VAL A 12 -20.01 22.01 30.24
CA VAL A 12 -21.41 21.58 30.09
C VAL A 12 -21.96 21.09 31.42
N PRO A 13 -23.25 21.23 31.67
CA PRO A 13 -23.90 20.66 32.86
C PRO A 13 -23.95 19.13 32.79
N ARG A 14 -24.09 18.46 33.95
CA ARG A 14 -24.10 16.98 34.01
C ARG A 14 -25.30 16.32 33.31
N ASP A 15 -26.36 17.07 33.08
CA ASP A 15 -27.58 16.67 32.36
C ASP A 15 -27.55 17.03 30.85
N ALA A 16 -26.41 17.56 30.36
CA ALA A 16 -26.24 17.96 28.95
C ALA A 16 -26.56 16.79 28.00
N SER A 17 -27.20 17.13 26.90
CA SER A 17 -27.47 16.16 25.83
C SER A 17 -26.17 15.80 25.09
N GLU A 18 -26.18 14.68 24.37
CA GLU A 18 -25.04 14.25 23.53
C GLU A 18 -24.68 15.30 22.48
N ASP A 19 -25.69 16.00 21.94
CA ASP A 19 -25.48 17.06 20.97
C ASP A 19 -24.83 18.31 21.58
N ASP A 20 -25.16 18.63 22.84
CA ASP A 20 -24.53 19.74 23.56
C ASP A 20 -23.07 19.44 23.90
N VAL A 21 -22.77 18.20 24.28
CA VAL A 21 -21.38 17.72 24.47
C VAL A 21 -20.58 17.87 23.19
N LYS A 22 -21.13 17.43 22.06
CA LYS A 22 -20.48 17.55 20.73
C LYS A 22 -20.28 19.00 20.30
N LYS A 23 -21.23 19.90 20.58
CA LYS A 23 -21.08 21.33 20.28
C LYS A 23 -20.00 21.99 21.14
N ALA A 24 -20.01 21.72 22.45
CA ALA A 24 -19.04 22.25 23.38
C ALA A 24 -17.61 21.79 23.03
N TYR A 25 -17.47 20.51 22.70
CA TYR A 25 -16.20 19.96 22.20
C TYR A 25 -15.69 20.71 20.98
N ARG A 26 -16.53 20.87 19.92
CA ARG A 26 -16.10 21.56 18.69
C ARG A 26 -15.64 22.99 18.96
N THR A 27 -16.30 23.70 19.84
CA THR A 27 -15.94 25.08 20.20
C THR A 27 -14.58 25.11 20.91
N LYS A 28 -14.41 24.32 21.96
CA LYS A 28 -13.19 24.30 22.76
C LYS A 28 -11.98 23.68 22.04
N ALA A 29 -12.21 22.65 21.22
CA ALA A 29 -11.15 22.05 20.41
C ALA A 29 -10.61 23.05 19.35
N LYS A 30 -11.48 23.92 18.82
CA LYS A 30 -11.04 24.99 17.90
C LYS A 30 -10.22 26.08 18.63
N GLU A 31 -10.58 26.41 19.88
CA GLU A 31 -9.88 27.42 20.67
C GLU A 31 -8.47 26.98 21.08
N CYS A 32 -8.24 25.68 21.29
CA CYS A 32 -6.97 25.11 21.74
C CYS A 32 -6.27 24.29 20.64
N HIS A 33 -6.62 24.48 19.37
CA HIS A 33 -6.05 23.69 18.26
C HIS A 33 -4.56 23.97 18.11
N PRO A 34 -3.70 22.94 17.97
CA PRO A 34 -2.25 23.11 17.87
C PRO A 34 -1.84 23.95 16.63
N ASP A 35 -2.61 23.92 15.54
CA ASP A 35 -2.33 24.74 14.36
C ASP A 35 -2.55 26.25 14.61
N LEU A 36 -3.41 26.62 15.57
CA LEU A 36 -3.67 28.02 15.96
C LEU A 36 -2.72 28.50 17.04
N HIS A 37 -2.15 27.59 17.84
CA HIS A 37 -1.25 27.89 18.94
C HIS A 37 0.03 27.05 18.87
N PRO A 38 0.87 27.20 17.83
CA PRO A 38 2.10 26.41 17.68
C PRO A 38 3.06 26.76 18.84
N ASN A 39 3.57 25.73 19.53
CA ASN A 39 4.49 25.80 20.67
C ASN A 39 3.90 26.29 22.01
N ASP A 40 2.59 26.28 22.20
CA ASP A 40 1.99 26.55 23.52
C ASP A 40 1.63 25.25 24.24
N HIS A 41 2.51 24.79 25.12
CA HIS A 41 2.32 23.58 25.94
C HIS A 41 1.02 23.59 26.77
N LYS A 42 0.55 24.77 27.19
CA LYS A 42 -0.70 24.87 27.95
C LYS A 42 -1.93 24.62 27.08
N SER A 43 -1.90 25.08 25.84
CA SER A 43 -2.97 24.80 24.86
C SER A 43 -2.95 23.33 24.46
N GLU A 44 -1.79 22.72 24.34
CA GLU A 44 -1.65 21.29 24.04
C GLU A 44 -2.20 20.40 25.18
N GLU A 45 -1.87 20.73 26.44
CA GLU A 45 -2.41 20.01 27.61
C GLU A 45 -3.95 20.14 27.69
N ARG A 46 -4.48 21.34 27.49
CA ARG A 46 -5.93 21.57 27.45
C ARG A 46 -6.61 20.82 26.31
N PHE A 47 -5.99 20.77 25.16
CA PHE A 47 -6.52 20.03 24.02
C PHE A 47 -6.59 18.52 24.31
N LYS A 48 -5.59 17.96 25.00
CA LYS A 48 -5.60 16.56 25.46
C LYS A 48 -6.74 16.31 26.47
N GLU A 49 -6.92 17.20 27.44
CA GLU A 49 -8.02 17.10 28.42
C GLU A 49 -9.41 17.19 27.74
N ILE A 50 -9.58 18.09 26.77
CA ILE A 50 -10.82 18.25 26.01
C ILE A 50 -11.14 17.00 25.18
N ASN A 51 -10.14 16.38 24.55
CA ASN A 51 -10.31 15.15 23.79
C ASN A 51 -10.70 13.98 24.70
N GLU A 52 -10.03 13.81 25.85
CA GLU A 52 -10.31 12.79 26.85
C GLU A 52 -11.76 12.95 27.40
N ALA A 53 -12.16 14.17 27.70
CA ALA A 53 -13.52 14.48 28.17
C ALA A 53 -14.58 14.15 27.11
N ASN A 54 -14.34 14.51 25.84
CA ASN A 54 -15.28 14.20 24.77
C ASN A 54 -15.38 12.69 24.53
N GLU A 55 -14.30 11.95 24.57
CA GLU A 55 -14.29 10.51 24.38
C GLU A 55 -15.17 9.78 25.42
N VAL A 56 -15.12 10.24 26.67
CA VAL A 56 -15.89 9.64 27.76
C VAL A 56 -17.34 10.08 27.72
N LEU A 57 -17.62 11.36 27.48
CA LEU A 57 -18.98 11.91 27.56
C LEU A 57 -19.83 11.75 26.28
N SER A 58 -19.22 11.44 25.14
CA SER A 58 -19.94 11.20 23.89
C SER A 58 -20.51 9.79 23.75
N ASP A 59 -20.05 8.85 24.57
CA ASP A 59 -20.53 7.47 24.60
C ASP A 59 -21.41 7.25 25.84
N ALA A 60 -22.65 6.83 25.63
CA ALA A 60 -23.61 6.64 26.70
C ALA A 60 -23.16 5.63 27.78
N GLN A 61 -22.40 4.59 27.38
CA GLN A 61 -21.91 3.58 28.32
C GLN A 61 -20.73 4.11 29.13
N LYS A 62 -19.78 4.77 28.48
CA LYS A 62 -18.64 5.40 29.14
C LYS A 62 -19.07 6.51 30.09
N ARG A 63 -20.01 7.34 29.66
CA ARG A 63 -20.62 8.40 30.46
C ARG A 63 -21.28 7.84 31.73
N ALA A 64 -22.10 6.78 31.59
CA ALA A 64 -22.76 6.14 32.74
C ALA A 64 -21.74 5.53 33.72
N GLN A 65 -20.60 5.04 33.25
CA GLN A 65 -19.52 4.55 34.12
C GLN A 65 -18.80 5.71 34.81
N TYR A 66 -18.51 6.78 34.08
CA TYR A 66 -17.89 7.97 34.65
C TYR A 66 -18.78 8.63 35.70
N ASP A 67 -20.09 8.71 35.48
CA ASP A 67 -21.06 9.26 36.42
C ASP A 67 -21.16 8.44 37.72
N ARG A 68 -20.88 7.13 37.67
CA ARG A 68 -20.90 6.24 38.84
C ARG A 68 -19.61 6.21 39.63
N PHE A 69 -18.48 6.25 38.95
CA PHE A 69 -17.17 5.96 39.53
C PHE A 69 -16.19 7.13 39.43
N GLY A 70 -16.52 8.21 38.73
CA GLY A 70 -15.64 9.34 38.49
C GLY A 70 -14.36 8.96 37.75
N HIS A 71 -13.29 9.69 38.01
CA HIS A 71 -11.94 9.37 37.50
C HIS A 71 -11.33 8.11 38.13
N ASP A 72 -11.83 7.67 39.28
CA ASP A 72 -11.38 6.48 40.03
C ASP A 72 -12.18 5.23 39.65
N GLY A 73 -12.84 5.23 38.48
CA GLY A 73 -13.47 4.02 37.91
C GLY A 73 -12.55 2.81 38.04
N PRO A 74 -12.99 1.53 37.93
CA PRO A 74 -12.22 0.36 38.37
C PRO A 74 -10.80 0.44 37.88
N SER A 75 -10.01 1.16 38.64
CA SER A 75 -8.62 1.44 38.37
C SER A 75 -7.88 0.13 38.49
N MET A 76 -7.08 -0.14 37.54
CA MET A 76 -6.06 -1.15 37.38
C MET A 76 -5.08 -1.23 38.60
N GLN A 77 -5.57 -1.01 39.82
CA GLN A 77 -4.76 -1.11 41.06
C GLN A 77 -4.69 -2.54 41.59
N GLY A 78 -5.33 -3.51 40.87
CA GLY A 78 -5.26 -4.94 41.17
C GLY A 78 -4.24 -5.75 40.34
N PHE A 79 -3.53 -5.16 39.39
CA PHE A 79 -2.56 -5.86 38.54
C PHE A 79 -1.18 -5.22 38.54
N GLY A 80 -0.77 -4.67 39.67
CA GLY A 80 0.57 -4.10 39.88
C GLY A 80 1.48 -5.05 40.62
N GLY A 81 2.16 -5.95 39.94
CA GLY A 81 3.21 -6.80 40.46
C GLY A 81 4.23 -7.15 39.38
N GLY A 82 5.28 -6.32 39.22
CA GLY A 82 6.56 -6.71 38.64
C GLY A 82 6.74 -6.47 37.13
N ALA A 83 7.40 -5.41 36.81
CA ALA A 83 8.60 -5.29 35.99
C ALA A 83 8.72 -3.87 35.42
N GLY A 84 9.73 -3.13 35.92
CA GLY A 84 10.14 -1.85 35.38
C GLY A 84 10.67 -2.01 33.94
N GLY A 85 10.19 -1.13 33.06
CA GLY A 85 10.66 -1.02 31.69
C GLY A 85 10.08 0.26 31.10
N GLY A 86 10.94 1.29 30.98
CA GLY A 86 10.60 2.63 30.52
C GLY A 86 9.86 2.67 29.20
N PHE A 87 8.75 3.35 29.23
CA PHE A 87 8.01 3.74 28.04
C PHE A 87 8.50 5.13 27.61
N GLN A 88 9.58 5.14 26.85
CA GLN A 88 10.12 6.34 26.22
C GLN A 88 9.88 6.25 24.73
N GLY A 89 9.03 7.12 24.20
CA GLY A 89 8.85 7.34 22.77
C GLY A 89 7.52 6.82 22.19
N PHE A 90 6.47 7.64 22.28
CA PHE A 90 5.30 7.48 21.45
C PHE A 90 4.97 8.81 20.78
N ASP A 91 5.68 9.06 19.67
CA ASP A 91 5.28 10.01 18.62
C ASP A 91 4.38 9.26 17.64
N GLY A 92 3.08 9.56 17.64
CA GLY A 92 2.17 8.94 16.68
C GLY A 92 0.70 9.11 17.07
N PHE A 93 0.13 10.23 16.73
CA PHE A 93 -1.30 10.52 16.78
C PHE A 93 -2.07 9.55 15.89
N GLY A 94 -2.68 8.48 16.45
CA GLY A 94 -3.56 7.64 15.63
C GLY A 94 -4.24 6.44 16.30
N ASP A 95 -3.76 5.96 17.46
CA ASP A 95 -4.15 4.60 17.88
C ASP A 95 -4.58 4.44 19.36
N ILE A 96 -5.09 5.51 19.97
CA ILE A 96 -5.56 5.44 21.38
C ILE A 96 -6.93 4.72 21.44
N GLY A 97 -7.72 4.74 20.37
CA GLY A 97 -9.01 4.05 20.27
C GLY A 97 -8.89 2.52 20.34
N ASP A 98 -7.87 1.96 19.70
CA ASP A 98 -7.68 0.50 19.64
C ASP A 98 -7.13 -0.09 20.95
N ILE A 99 -6.33 0.66 21.69
CA ILE A 99 -5.81 0.20 23.00
C ILE A 99 -6.92 0.22 24.04
N PHE A 100 -7.81 1.21 24.00
CA PHE A 100 -8.93 1.30 24.92
C PHE A 100 -10.04 0.28 24.62
N SER A 101 -10.32 0.01 23.34
CA SER A 101 -11.27 -1.03 22.93
C SER A 101 -10.76 -2.45 23.27
N SER A 102 -9.46 -2.67 23.27
CA SER A 102 -8.88 -3.97 23.66
C SER A 102 -8.87 -4.20 25.18
N ILE A 103 -8.88 -3.13 25.98
CA ILE A 103 -8.87 -3.19 27.45
C ILE A 103 -10.30 -3.14 28.03
N PHE A 104 -11.19 -2.36 27.43
CA PHE A 104 -12.56 -2.11 27.97
C PHE A 104 -13.70 -2.78 27.20
N GLY A 105 -13.52 -3.12 25.93
CA GLY A 105 -14.58 -3.70 25.08
C GLY A 105 -14.65 -5.22 25.08
N GLY A 106 -13.75 -5.91 25.75
CA GLY A 106 -13.72 -7.37 25.76
C GLY A 106 -13.59 -7.92 27.15
N GLY A 107 -14.64 -8.50 27.66
CA GLY A 107 -14.60 -9.31 28.88
C GLY A 107 -13.44 -10.31 28.80
N MET A 108 -12.72 -10.45 29.90
CA MET A 108 -11.65 -11.42 30.16
C MET A 108 -12.00 -12.81 29.62
N GLY A 109 -11.59 -13.13 28.39
CA GLY A 109 -11.88 -14.44 27.82
C GLY A 109 -11.79 -14.56 26.29
N ALA A 110 -11.77 -13.48 25.52
CA ALA A 110 -11.58 -13.56 24.07
C ALA A 110 -10.09 -13.62 23.67
N ARG A 111 -9.33 -14.54 24.26
CA ARG A 111 -8.16 -15.09 23.57
C ARG A 111 -8.67 -15.67 22.28
N ALA A 112 -8.15 -15.17 21.17
CA ALA A 112 -8.38 -15.60 19.82
C ALA A 112 -8.76 -17.09 19.76
N ALA A 113 -10.04 -17.41 19.94
CA ALA A 113 -10.59 -18.61 19.40
C ALA A 113 -10.33 -18.46 17.92
N ARG A 114 -9.31 -19.18 17.40
CA ARG A 114 -9.15 -19.33 15.96
C ARG A 114 -10.53 -19.74 15.48
N SER A 115 -11.18 -18.82 14.80
CA SER A 115 -12.54 -19.03 14.34
C SER A 115 -12.53 -20.32 13.54
N SER A 116 -13.27 -21.32 13.99
CA SER A 116 -13.43 -22.60 13.29
C SER A 116 -14.25 -22.40 12.00
N GLY A 117 -14.58 -21.17 11.65
CA GLY A 117 -15.28 -20.79 10.45
C GLY A 117 -14.43 -20.74 9.18
N PRO A 118 -15.08 -20.47 8.03
CA PRO A 118 -14.40 -20.24 6.76
C PRO A 118 -13.37 -19.13 6.90
N ALA A 119 -12.14 -19.36 6.45
CA ALA A 119 -11.08 -18.37 6.43
C ALA A 119 -10.67 -18.08 4.98
N PRO A 120 -10.46 -16.82 4.60
CA PRO A 120 -9.98 -16.48 3.25
C PRO A 120 -8.60 -17.08 3.00
N GLY A 121 -8.29 -17.31 1.73
CA GLY A 121 -6.96 -17.73 1.30
C GLY A 121 -5.97 -16.59 1.35
N ASP A 122 -4.68 -16.94 1.32
CA ASP A 122 -3.60 -15.98 1.28
C ASP A 122 -3.51 -15.29 -0.08
N ASP A 123 -3.12 -14.03 -0.08
CA ASP A 123 -2.88 -13.28 -1.29
C ASP A 123 -1.54 -13.67 -1.92
N LEU A 124 -1.51 -13.67 -3.25
CA LEU A 124 -0.31 -13.93 -4.02
C LEU A 124 0.24 -12.64 -4.63
N ARG A 125 1.56 -12.57 -4.76
CA ARG A 125 2.25 -11.50 -5.48
C ARG A 125 2.95 -12.05 -6.72
N TYR A 126 2.82 -11.31 -7.83
CA TYR A 126 3.49 -11.60 -9.08
C TYR A 126 4.11 -10.32 -9.64
N ASP A 127 5.41 -10.35 -9.97
CA ASP A 127 6.10 -9.22 -10.59
C ASP A 127 6.12 -9.43 -12.12
N MET A 128 5.45 -8.53 -12.84
CA MET A 128 5.36 -8.56 -14.30
C MET A 128 6.18 -7.43 -14.90
N THR A 129 7.06 -7.78 -15.83
CA THR A 129 7.83 -6.79 -16.60
C THR A 129 7.16 -6.56 -17.96
N ILE A 130 6.87 -5.30 -18.26
CA ILE A 130 6.29 -4.87 -19.56
C ILE A 130 7.22 -3.91 -20.27
N THR A 131 7.02 -3.74 -21.58
CA THR A 131 7.77 -2.75 -22.35
C THR A 131 7.24 -1.33 -22.09
N PHE A 132 8.00 -0.35 -22.51
CA PHE A 132 7.63 1.05 -22.37
C PHE A 132 6.38 1.40 -23.19
N GLU A 133 6.29 0.87 -24.41
CA GLU A 133 5.17 1.05 -25.32
C GLU A 133 3.89 0.41 -24.79
N GLU A 134 4.00 -0.80 -24.21
CA GLU A 134 2.88 -1.47 -23.55
C GLU A 134 2.36 -0.68 -22.36
N ALA A 135 3.24 -0.04 -21.62
CA ALA A 135 2.85 0.85 -20.52
C ALA A 135 2.20 2.14 -21.04
N ALA A 136 2.66 2.67 -22.17
CA ALA A 136 2.12 3.89 -22.77
C ALA A 136 0.73 3.67 -23.41
N PHE A 137 0.56 2.60 -24.16
CA PHE A 137 -0.67 2.37 -24.94
C PHE A 137 -1.65 1.41 -24.28
N GLY A 138 -1.22 0.72 -23.25
CA GLY A 138 -1.93 -0.41 -22.66
C GLY A 138 -1.74 -1.69 -23.46
N ALA A 139 -1.90 -2.80 -22.79
CA ALA A 139 -1.78 -4.12 -23.40
C ALA A 139 -2.63 -5.16 -22.66
N GLN A 140 -2.95 -6.23 -23.35
CA GLN A 140 -3.52 -7.41 -22.71
C GLN A 140 -2.46 -8.51 -22.72
N LYS A 141 -2.09 -9.00 -21.53
CA LYS A 141 -1.06 -10.02 -21.36
C LYS A 141 -1.60 -11.23 -20.64
N SER A 142 -1.31 -12.39 -21.18
CA SER A 142 -1.50 -13.66 -20.49
C SER A 142 -0.19 -14.10 -19.88
N PHE A 143 -0.24 -14.54 -18.63
CA PHE A 143 0.91 -15.02 -17.90
C PHE A 143 0.54 -16.23 -17.06
N GLU A 144 1.53 -17.01 -16.71
CA GLU A 144 1.38 -18.21 -15.93
C GLU A 144 1.93 -17.99 -14.53
N PHE A 145 1.21 -18.47 -13.54
CA PHE A 145 1.62 -18.43 -12.15
C PHE A 145 1.24 -19.72 -11.45
N TYR A 146 1.85 -19.98 -10.32
CA TYR A 146 1.57 -21.15 -9.51
C TYR A 146 0.76 -20.76 -8.30
N ARG A 147 -0.31 -21.53 -8.03
CA ARG A 147 -1.03 -21.47 -6.77
C ARG A 147 -1.32 -22.86 -6.26
N SER A 148 -1.52 -22.99 -4.96
CA SER A 148 -2.03 -24.21 -4.38
C SER A 148 -3.51 -24.36 -4.73
N GLU A 149 -3.94 -25.56 -5.02
CA GLU A 149 -5.35 -25.90 -5.24
C GLU A 149 -5.70 -27.12 -4.42
N ASN A 150 -6.99 -27.28 -4.12
CA ASN A 150 -7.43 -28.47 -3.46
C ASN A 150 -7.09 -29.70 -4.31
N CYS A 151 -6.53 -30.70 -3.68
CA CYS A 151 -6.17 -31.92 -4.35
C CYS A 151 -7.43 -32.62 -4.89
N GLU A 152 -7.54 -32.78 -6.18
CA GLU A 152 -8.71 -33.41 -6.85
C GLU A 152 -8.88 -34.87 -6.42
N THR A 153 -7.77 -35.57 -6.14
CA THR A 153 -7.80 -37.00 -5.75
C THR A 153 -8.46 -37.20 -4.39
N CYS A 154 -8.26 -36.29 -3.43
CA CYS A 154 -8.81 -36.45 -2.07
C CYS A 154 -9.83 -35.34 -1.72
N GLY A 155 -10.19 -34.46 -2.64
CA GLY A 155 -11.10 -33.35 -2.38
C GLY A 155 -10.65 -32.37 -1.30
N GLY A 156 -9.31 -32.28 -1.08
CA GLY A 156 -8.74 -31.42 -0.03
C GLY A 156 -8.64 -32.05 1.36
N SER A 157 -9.06 -33.31 1.54
CA SER A 157 -9.03 -33.99 2.85
C SER A 157 -7.63 -34.42 3.30
N GLY A 158 -6.69 -34.55 2.37
CA GLY A 158 -5.35 -35.11 2.61
C GLY A 158 -5.33 -36.62 2.81
N ALA A 159 -6.49 -37.25 3.03
CA ALA A 159 -6.60 -38.69 3.21
C ALA A 159 -6.71 -39.44 1.88
N LYS A 160 -6.27 -40.69 1.84
CA LYS A 160 -6.44 -41.56 0.67
C LYS A 160 -7.93 -41.74 0.35
N PRO A 161 -8.32 -41.72 -0.94
CA PRO A 161 -9.72 -41.93 -1.32
C PRO A 161 -10.28 -43.21 -0.69
N GLY A 162 -11.47 -43.12 -0.11
CA GLY A 162 -12.10 -44.22 0.65
C GLY A 162 -11.72 -44.27 2.13
N THR A 163 -10.79 -43.42 2.59
CA THR A 163 -10.45 -43.30 4.01
C THR A 163 -10.80 -41.90 4.54
N THR A 164 -11.07 -41.80 5.83
CA THR A 164 -11.41 -40.53 6.47
C THR A 164 -10.37 -40.15 7.51
N ALA A 165 -10.11 -38.84 7.65
CA ALA A 165 -9.29 -38.35 8.73
C ALA A 165 -9.99 -38.57 10.08
N LYS A 166 -9.30 -39.19 11.04
CA LYS A 166 -9.81 -39.47 12.39
C LYS A 166 -9.59 -38.25 13.28
N THR A 167 -10.55 -37.94 14.15
CA THR A 167 -10.36 -36.91 15.18
C THR A 167 -9.18 -37.28 16.08
N CYS A 168 -8.28 -36.33 16.33
CA CYS A 168 -7.12 -36.58 17.18
C CYS A 168 -7.57 -36.93 18.60
N PRO A 169 -7.18 -38.10 19.15
CA PRO A 169 -7.60 -38.54 20.49
C PRO A 169 -7.03 -37.67 21.60
N THR A 170 -5.85 -37.09 21.40
CA THR A 170 -5.15 -36.25 22.40
C THR A 170 -5.83 -34.92 22.63
N CYS A 171 -6.23 -34.22 21.58
CA CYS A 171 -6.88 -32.91 21.68
C CYS A 171 -8.38 -32.93 21.38
N LYS A 172 -8.93 -34.11 21.09
CA LYS A 172 -10.36 -34.31 20.75
C LYS A 172 -10.88 -33.35 19.66
N GLY A 173 -10.02 -33.04 18.68
CA GLY A 173 -10.33 -32.11 17.57
C GLY A 173 -9.96 -30.65 17.80
N ALA A 174 -9.57 -30.26 19.01
CA ALA A 174 -9.26 -28.85 19.32
C ALA A 174 -7.94 -28.34 18.71
N GLY A 175 -7.07 -29.24 18.25
CA GLY A 175 -5.74 -28.91 17.72
C GLY A 175 -4.73 -28.40 18.75
N GLN A 176 -5.20 -28.16 19.97
CA GLN A 176 -4.38 -27.58 21.07
C GLN A 176 -4.59 -28.39 22.35
N VAL A 177 -3.56 -28.45 23.18
CA VAL A 177 -3.63 -28.99 24.53
C VAL A 177 -3.31 -27.91 25.54
N ARG A 178 -4.02 -27.93 26.66
CA ARG A 178 -3.82 -27.01 27.77
C ARG A 178 -3.05 -27.71 28.86
N THR A 179 -1.91 -27.15 29.23
CA THR A 179 -1.14 -27.64 30.38
C THR A 179 -1.28 -26.63 31.50
N SER A 180 -1.81 -27.08 32.65
CA SER A 180 -1.94 -26.27 33.85
C SER A 180 -0.71 -26.50 34.71
N GLY A 181 0.11 -25.46 34.87
CA GLY A 181 1.26 -25.43 35.79
C GLY A 181 1.02 -24.38 36.86
N GLY A 182 0.32 -24.77 37.95
CA GLY A 182 0.01 -23.83 39.03
C GLY A 182 -0.90 -22.70 38.62
N PHE A 183 -0.43 -21.44 38.72
CA PHE A 183 -1.21 -20.23 38.38
C PHE A 183 -1.28 -19.89 36.88
N MET A 184 -0.53 -20.58 36.04
CA MET A 184 -0.52 -20.33 34.59
C MET A 184 -1.08 -21.49 33.78
N VAL A 185 -2.04 -21.22 32.91
CA VAL A 185 -2.51 -22.16 31.89
C VAL A 185 -1.80 -21.83 30.59
N THR A 186 -0.95 -22.74 30.14
CA THR A 186 -0.25 -22.59 28.87
C THR A 186 -0.96 -23.44 27.79
N VAL A 187 -1.20 -22.85 26.62
CA VAL A 187 -1.84 -23.52 25.49
C VAL A 187 -0.78 -23.78 24.44
N HIS A 188 -0.56 -25.05 24.10
CA HIS A 188 0.39 -25.47 23.09
C HIS A 188 -0.32 -26.19 21.94
N ALA A 189 0.29 -26.16 20.75
CA ALA A 189 -0.17 -27.01 19.65
C ALA A 189 -0.12 -28.49 20.11
N CYS A 190 -1.15 -29.25 19.77
CA CYS A 190 -1.19 -30.66 20.13
C CYS A 190 0.00 -31.42 19.51
N PRO A 191 0.83 -32.09 20.30
CA PRO A 191 2.03 -32.79 19.80
C PRO A 191 1.71 -33.94 18.85
N THR A 192 0.50 -34.49 18.92
CA THR A 192 0.09 -35.63 18.10
C THR A 192 -0.42 -35.24 16.73
N CYS A 193 -1.14 -34.12 16.61
CA CYS A 193 -1.71 -33.63 15.34
C CYS A 193 -1.11 -32.31 14.87
N HIS A 194 -0.12 -31.78 15.56
CA HIS A 194 0.58 -30.53 15.23
C HIS A 194 -0.32 -29.32 14.97
N GLY A 195 -1.49 -29.31 15.61
CA GLY A 195 -2.45 -28.20 15.48
C GLY A 195 -3.62 -28.48 14.54
N GLU A 196 -3.61 -29.57 13.77
CA GLU A 196 -4.66 -29.87 12.77
C GLU A 196 -5.97 -30.37 13.39
N GLY A 197 -5.93 -30.91 14.60
CA GLY A 197 -7.10 -31.51 15.27
C GLY A 197 -7.51 -32.87 14.72
N LYS A 198 -6.92 -33.35 13.63
CA LYS A 198 -7.21 -34.59 12.94
C LYS A 198 -5.93 -35.34 12.67
N ILE A 199 -6.02 -36.67 12.53
CA ILE A 199 -4.91 -37.56 12.17
C ILE A 199 -5.29 -38.33 10.91
N ILE A 200 -4.42 -38.29 9.91
CA ILE A 200 -4.57 -39.01 8.66
C ILE A 200 -3.68 -40.28 8.75
N SER A 201 -4.30 -41.44 8.88
CA SER A 201 -3.59 -42.70 8.90
C SER A 201 -3.02 -43.04 7.52
N ASP A 202 -3.85 -42.95 6.50
CA ASP A 202 -3.48 -43.22 5.10
C ASP A 202 -3.45 -41.93 4.31
N LYS A 203 -2.25 -41.46 3.99
CA LYS A 203 -2.04 -40.21 3.27
C LYS A 203 -2.40 -40.36 1.78
N CYS A 204 -3.04 -39.36 1.22
CA CYS A 204 -3.26 -39.27 -0.23
C CYS A 204 -1.92 -39.22 -0.97
N THR A 205 -1.73 -40.09 -1.95
CA THR A 205 -0.47 -40.22 -2.71
C THR A 205 -0.19 -38.99 -3.59
N ALA A 206 -1.23 -38.28 -4.04
CA ALA A 206 -1.09 -37.11 -4.90
C ALA A 206 -0.63 -35.86 -4.14
N CYS A 207 -1.11 -35.65 -2.91
CA CYS A 207 -0.78 -34.47 -2.10
C CYS A 207 0.05 -34.82 -0.84
N GLN A 208 0.40 -36.08 -0.62
CA GLN A 208 1.20 -36.56 0.52
C GLN A 208 0.65 -36.13 1.90
N GLY A 209 -0.68 -35.97 1.98
CA GLY A 209 -1.37 -35.59 3.22
C GLY A 209 -1.68 -34.12 3.37
N SER A 210 -1.13 -33.23 2.53
CA SER A 210 -1.36 -31.77 2.61
C SER A 210 -2.78 -31.34 2.22
N GLY A 211 -3.51 -32.18 1.49
CA GLY A 211 -4.82 -31.82 0.92
C GLY A 211 -4.75 -30.83 -0.26
N ARG A 212 -3.55 -30.31 -0.57
CA ARG A 212 -3.33 -29.29 -1.61
C ARG A 212 -2.23 -29.73 -2.58
N VAL A 213 -2.34 -29.27 -3.81
CA VAL A 213 -1.33 -29.50 -4.86
C VAL A 213 -1.04 -28.17 -5.54
N ARG A 214 0.24 -27.92 -5.82
CA ARG A 214 0.66 -26.74 -6.54
C ARG A 214 0.37 -26.93 -8.03
N LYS A 215 -0.52 -26.12 -8.59
CA LYS A 215 -0.90 -26.15 -10.00
C LYS A 215 -0.53 -24.85 -10.69
N LYS A 216 -0.18 -25.00 -11.97
CA LYS A 216 0.07 -23.91 -12.89
C LYS A 216 -1.27 -23.37 -13.39
N ARG A 217 -1.49 -22.06 -13.28
CA ARG A 217 -2.68 -21.38 -13.79
C ARG A 217 -2.27 -20.27 -14.74
N THR A 218 -3.11 -20.03 -15.74
CA THR A 218 -2.94 -18.90 -16.67
C THR A 218 -3.95 -17.83 -16.30
N ALA A 219 -3.48 -16.59 -16.15
CA ALA A 219 -4.34 -15.43 -15.97
C ALA A 219 -4.08 -14.43 -17.11
N THR A 220 -5.12 -13.69 -17.46
CA THR A 220 -5.02 -12.59 -18.42
C THR A 220 -5.18 -11.27 -17.70
N LEU A 221 -4.18 -10.40 -17.86
CA LEU A 221 -4.14 -9.08 -17.26
C LEU A 221 -4.36 -8.02 -18.35
N LYS A 222 -5.33 -7.13 -18.15
CA LYS A 222 -5.49 -5.92 -18.95
C LYS A 222 -4.71 -4.79 -18.27
N VAL A 223 -3.58 -4.42 -18.87
CA VAL A 223 -2.76 -3.29 -18.45
C VAL A 223 -3.37 -2.00 -19.01
N PRO A 224 -3.79 -1.05 -18.20
CA PRO A 224 -4.33 0.21 -18.70
C PRO A 224 -3.24 1.08 -19.31
N ALA A 225 -3.60 1.90 -20.31
CA ALA A 225 -2.70 2.88 -20.91
C ALA A 225 -2.27 3.92 -19.88
N GLY A 226 -0.99 4.29 -19.88
CA GLY A 226 -0.44 5.28 -18.97
C GLY A 226 -0.07 4.76 -17.59
N ILE A 227 -0.07 3.45 -17.36
CA ILE A 227 0.30 2.84 -16.07
C ILE A 227 1.70 3.28 -15.63
N ASN A 228 1.88 3.51 -14.33
CA ASN A 228 3.16 3.90 -13.76
C ASN A 228 4.00 2.69 -13.34
N ASN A 229 5.32 2.89 -13.32
CA ASN A 229 6.26 1.88 -12.82
C ASN A 229 5.99 1.61 -11.32
N GLY A 230 6.02 0.34 -10.93
CA GLY A 230 5.76 -0.09 -9.56
C GLY A 230 4.28 -0.16 -9.18
N GLN A 231 3.36 0.20 -10.06
CA GLN A 231 1.92 0.13 -9.80
C GLN A 231 1.44 -1.32 -9.74
N THR A 232 0.50 -1.59 -8.85
CA THR A 232 -0.06 -2.92 -8.64
C THR A 232 -1.48 -2.99 -9.20
N ILE A 233 -1.79 -4.07 -9.92
CA ILE A 233 -3.13 -4.41 -10.38
C ILE A 233 -3.59 -5.64 -9.62
N VAL A 234 -4.81 -5.63 -9.10
CA VAL A 234 -5.38 -6.73 -8.33
C VAL A 234 -6.27 -7.57 -9.23
N LEU A 235 -6.05 -8.87 -9.23
CA LEU A 235 -6.91 -9.88 -9.85
C LEU A 235 -7.63 -10.65 -8.75
N ASN A 236 -8.88 -10.29 -8.50
CA ASN A 236 -9.67 -10.82 -7.40
C ASN A 236 -9.88 -12.34 -7.55
N GLY A 237 -9.78 -13.08 -6.43
CA GLY A 237 -10.02 -14.51 -6.36
C GLY A 237 -8.96 -15.40 -7.04
N ASN A 238 -7.84 -14.81 -7.48
CA ASN A 238 -6.74 -15.54 -8.10
C ASN A 238 -5.58 -15.88 -7.14
N GLY A 239 -5.72 -15.58 -5.84
CA GLY A 239 -4.79 -15.99 -4.80
C GLY A 239 -4.91 -17.44 -4.39
N GLU A 240 -4.38 -17.81 -3.23
CA GLU A 240 -4.49 -19.15 -2.64
C GLU A 240 -5.94 -19.46 -2.26
N PRO A 241 -6.36 -20.73 -2.32
CA PRO A 241 -7.70 -21.12 -1.91
C PRO A 241 -7.89 -20.94 -0.41
N GLY A 242 -9.08 -20.47 -0.04
CA GLY A 242 -9.48 -20.32 1.34
C GLY A 242 -9.50 -21.65 2.11
N GLN A 243 -9.53 -21.53 3.41
CA GLN A 243 -9.64 -22.70 4.30
C GLN A 243 -11.10 -22.91 4.70
N ARG A 244 -11.50 -24.17 4.87
CA ARG A 244 -12.84 -24.56 5.35
C ARG A 244 -13.99 -23.94 4.53
N GLY A 245 -13.81 -23.82 3.20
CA GLY A 245 -14.82 -23.23 2.32
C GLY A 245 -14.80 -21.70 2.27
N GLY A 246 -13.76 -21.04 2.81
CA GLY A 246 -13.56 -19.61 2.66
C GLY A 246 -13.25 -19.20 1.21
N PRO A 247 -13.39 -17.92 0.87
CA PRO A 247 -13.08 -17.39 -0.45
C PRO A 247 -11.56 -17.50 -0.73
N ASN A 248 -11.20 -17.54 -2.01
CA ASN A 248 -9.81 -17.42 -2.42
C ASN A 248 -9.28 -16.02 -2.07
N GLY A 249 -7.98 -15.92 -1.82
CA GLY A 249 -7.27 -14.64 -1.79
C GLY A 249 -7.16 -14.01 -3.17
N ASP A 250 -6.47 -12.88 -3.25
CA ASP A 250 -6.28 -12.11 -4.47
C ASP A 250 -4.85 -12.27 -5.02
N LEU A 251 -4.68 -12.00 -6.32
CA LEU A 251 -3.37 -11.96 -6.95
C LEU A 251 -2.99 -10.51 -7.26
N TYR A 252 -1.96 -10.02 -6.60
CA TYR A 252 -1.38 -8.70 -6.76
C TYR A 252 -0.28 -8.73 -7.82
N VAL A 253 -0.57 -8.18 -9.00
CA VAL A 253 0.40 -8.09 -10.10
C VAL A 253 1.09 -6.74 -10.06
N ARG A 254 2.35 -6.70 -9.64
CA ARG A 254 3.18 -5.51 -9.64
C ARG A 254 3.82 -5.31 -11.00
N ILE A 255 3.61 -4.15 -11.59
CA ILE A 255 4.12 -3.82 -12.93
C ILE A 255 5.51 -3.16 -12.83
N SER A 256 6.47 -3.72 -13.55
CA SER A 256 7.80 -3.16 -13.76
C SER A 256 7.97 -2.79 -15.23
N ILE A 257 8.33 -1.53 -15.51
CA ILE A 257 8.46 -1.02 -16.87
C ILE A 257 9.93 -1.04 -17.28
N LYS A 258 10.24 -1.66 -18.42
CA LYS A 258 11.60 -1.60 -18.97
C LYS A 258 11.95 -0.17 -19.39
N PRO A 259 13.18 0.32 -19.09
CA PRO A 259 13.60 1.62 -19.56
C PRO A 259 13.66 1.65 -21.09
N HIS A 260 13.29 2.78 -21.68
CA HIS A 260 13.37 2.98 -23.12
C HIS A 260 14.71 3.63 -23.49
N PRO A 261 15.36 3.23 -24.61
CA PRO A 261 16.69 3.75 -24.98
C PRO A 261 16.68 5.24 -25.34
N VAL A 262 15.56 5.76 -25.84
CA VAL A 262 15.46 7.14 -26.33
C VAL A 262 14.64 8.02 -25.38
N PHE A 263 13.53 7.52 -24.85
CA PHE A 263 12.60 8.31 -24.06
C PHE A 263 12.79 8.11 -22.57
N LYS A 264 12.83 9.22 -21.84
CA LYS A 264 12.70 9.25 -20.38
C LYS A 264 11.30 9.73 -20.02
N ARG A 265 10.68 9.12 -19.03
CA ARG A 265 9.32 9.41 -18.61
C ARG A 265 9.30 10.12 -17.25
N ASP A 266 8.55 11.20 -17.18
CA ASP A 266 8.19 11.86 -15.92
C ASP A 266 6.67 12.08 -15.88
N GLY A 267 5.99 11.27 -15.08
CA GLY A 267 4.52 11.24 -15.09
C GLY A 267 3.94 10.92 -16.47
N THR A 268 3.27 11.89 -17.08
CA THR A 268 2.73 11.81 -18.46
C THR A 268 3.65 12.45 -19.50
N THR A 269 4.63 13.22 -19.06
CA THR A 269 5.58 13.91 -19.94
C THR A 269 6.72 12.97 -20.33
N LEU A 270 7.06 13.04 -21.61
CA LEU A 270 8.24 12.38 -22.15
C LEU A 270 9.36 13.39 -22.38
N THR A 271 10.58 12.98 -22.16
CA THR A 271 11.77 13.76 -22.51
C THR A 271 12.70 12.93 -23.37
N MET A 272 13.28 13.56 -24.39
CA MET A 272 14.30 12.95 -25.21
C MET A 272 15.39 13.97 -25.61
N ASP A 273 16.57 13.48 -25.89
CA ASP A 273 17.65 14.26 -26.46
C ASP A 273 17.71 14.03 -27.99
N LEU A 274 17.72 15.11 -28.76
CA LEU A 274 17.79 15.08 -30.20
C LEU A 274 19.06 15.74 -30.68
N ASN A 275 19.89 14.99 -31.37
CA ASN A 275 21.13 15.50 -31.94
C ASN A 275 20.86 16.14 -33.29
N ILE A 276 21.29 17.40 -33.45
CA ILE A 276 21.27 18.13 -34.72
C ILE A 276 22.68 18.64 -35.06
N SER A 277 22.95 18.85 -36.34
CA SER A 277 24.22 19.44 -36.76
C SER A 277 24.28 20.94 -36.43
N MET A 278 25.49 21.49 -36.31
CA MET A 278 25.66 22.95 -36.12
C MET A 278 25.05 23.77 -37.28
N VAL A 279 25.06 23.21 -38.49
CA VAL A 279 24.46 23.86 -39.68
C VAL A 279 22.95 23.92 -39.57
N GLN A 280 22.34 22.81 -39.16
CA GLN A 280 20.87 22.76 -38.92
C GLN A 280 20.45 23.71 -37.79
N ALA A 281 21.29 23.83 -36.76
CA ALA A 281 21.02 24.74 -35.66
C ALA A 281 21.15 26.21 -36.09
N ALA A 282 22.11 26.56 -36.93
CA ALA A 282 22.35 27.92 -37.39
C ALA A 282 21.32 28.40 -38.42
N LEU A 283 21.02 27.55 -39.43
CA LEU A 283 20.19 27.91 -40.55
C LEU A 283 18.69 27.55 -40.35
N GLY A 284 18.39 26.83 -39.27
CA GLY A 284 17.11 26.15 -39.12
C GLY A 284 16.98 24.92 -40.03
N ALA A 285 16.12 24.01 -39.71
CA ALA A 285 15.90 22.83 -40.51
C ALA A 285 14.54 22.18 -40.19
N ASP A 286 13.96 21.52 -41.17
CA ASP A 286 12.85 20.59 -40.94
C ASP A 286 13.43 19.21 -40.62
N ILE A 287 13.15 18.72 -39.42
CA ILE A 287 13.67 17.45 -38.92
C ILE A 287 12.54 16.50 -38.55
N GLU A 288 12.81 15.23 -38.60
CA GLU A 288 11.89 14.19 -38.13
C GLU A 288 12.20 13.86 -36.66
N VAL A 289 11.27 14.19 -35.80
CA VAL A 289 11.37 13.88 -34.36
C VAL A 289 10.70 12.52 -34.13
N PRO A 290 11.42 11.52 -33.61
CA PRO A 290 10.81 10.25 -33.23
C PRO A 290 9.81 10.47 -32.11
N THR A 291 8.70 9.76 -32.20
CA THR A 291 7.68 9.72 -31.13
C THR A 291 7.39 8.27 -30.77
N LEU A 292 6.52 8.03 -29.78
CA LEU A 292 6.11 6.66 -29.44
C LEU A 292 5.27 5.97 -30.55
N LYS A 293 4.77 6.73 -31.51
CA LYS A 293 4.03 6.19 -32.66
C LYS A 293 4.84 6.42 -33.93
N GLU A 294 4.42 7.38 -34.71
CA GLU A 294 5.07 7.77 -35.94
C GLU A 294 5.92 9.02 -35.77
N PRO A 295 7.06 9.12 -36.44
CA PRO A 295 7.89 10.32 -36.37
C PRO A 295 7.11 11.53 -36.89
N VAL A 296 7.36 12.70 -36.30
CA VAL A 296 6.68 13.96 -36.62
C VAL A 296 7.69 14.94 -37.18
N LYS A 297 7.35 15.59 -38.30
CA LYS A 297 8.13 16.69 -38.84
C LYS A 297 8.01 17.91 -37.96
N TYR A 298 9.15 18.44 -37.53
CA TYR A 298 9.21 19.63 -36.70
C TYR A 298 10.26 20.60 -37.27
N ARG A 299 9.87 21.86 -37.38
CA ARG A 299 10.78 22.92 -37.86
C ARG A 299 11.59 23.50 -36.72
N ILE A 300 12.89 23.32 -36.77
CA ILE A 300 13.85 23.96 -35.87
C ILE A 300 14.07 25.38 -36.37
N PRO A 301 13.87 26.43 -35.54
CA PRO A 301 14.20 27.80 -35.89
C PRO A 301 15.68 28.01 -36.10
N GLU A 302 16.03 28.98 -36.93
CA GLU A 302 17.43 29.43 -37.08
C GLU A 302 17.97 30.00 -35.76
N GLY A 303 19.26 29.83 -35.54
CA GLY A 303 19.92 30.30 -34.32
C GLY A 303 19.63 29.45 -33.06
N THR A 304 19.07 28.25 -33.20
CA THR A 304 18.76 27.36 -32.07
C THR A 304 20.02 26.98 -31.33
N GLN A 305 20.05 27.24 -30.01
CA GLN A 305 21.17 26.91 -29.15
C GLN A 305 21.10 25.48 -28.61
N SER A 306 22.26 24.89 -28.31
CA SER A 306 22.34 23.59 -27.65
C SER A 306 21.69 23.66 -26.26
N GLY A 307 20.88 22.65 -25.91
CA GLY A 307 20.10 22.62 -24.67
C GLY A 307 18.70 23.23 -24.79
N THR A 308 18.36 23.88 -25.92
CA THR A 308 17.01 24.38 -26.16
C THR A 308 15.99 23.23 -26.12
N VAL A 309 14.86 23.44 -25.42
CA VAL A 309 13.81 22.43 -25.27
C VAL A 309 12.58 22.84 -26.07
N PHE A 310 12.18 22.00 -27.00
CA PHE A 310 10.94 22.15 -27.76
C PHE A 310 9.84 21.27 -27.19
N ARG A 311 8.64 21.81 -27.06
CA ARG A 311 7.46 21.11 -26.55
C ARG A 311 6.54 20.68 -27.69
N LEU A 312 6.42 19.38 -27.87
CA LEU A 312 5.44 18.79 -28.78
C LEU A 312 4.20 18.40 -27.97
N LYS A 313 3.15 19.20 -28.09
CA LYS A 313 1.92 19.06 -27.32
C LYS A 313 1.15 17.78 -27.70
N GLY A 314 0.78 16.98 -26.71
CA GLY A 314 -0.02 15.76 -26.89
C GLY A 314 0.75 14.54 -27.41
N TYR A 315 2.07 14.60 -27.49
CA TYR A 315 2.94 13.47 -27.89
C TYR A 315 3.53 12.70 -26.70
N GLY A 316 3.07 12.99 -25.48
CA GLY A 316 3.41 12.24 -24.29
C GLY A 316 2.52 11.02 -24.05
N ILE A 317 2.53 10.54 -22.81
CA ILE A 317 1.78 9.36 -22.35
C ILE A 317 0.33 9.77 -21.98
N PRO A 318 -0.66 8.92 -22.29
CA PRO A 318 -2.04 9.13 -21.87
C PRO A 318 -2.17 9.20 -20.33
N ASN A 319 -3.10 10.00 -19.85
CA ASN A 319 -3.45 9.99 -18.44
C ASN A 319 -4.12 8.66 -18.05
N LEU A 320 -3.69 8.07 -16.95
CA LEU A 320 -4.27 6.83 -16.43
C LEU A 320 -5.72 7.04 -15.94
N ARG A 321 -5.99 8.22 -15.36
CA ARG A 321 -7.31 8.63 -14.85
C ARG A 321 -7.71 9.93 -15.54
N GLY A 322 -8.59 9.85 -16.52
CA GLY A 322 -9.10 11.03 -17.23
C GLY A 322 -8.75 11.06 -18.73
N SER A 323 -9.18 12.11 -19.39
CA SER A 323 -8.91 12.38 -20.81
C SER A 323 -7.62 13.19 -20.96
N GLY A 324 -6.92 12.99 -22.10
CA GLY A 324 -5.75 13.75 -22.48
C GLY A 324 -4.46 12.94 -22.46
N LYS A 325 -3.43 13.57 -23.04
CA LYS A 325 -2.07 13.04 -23.11
C LYS A 325 -1.11 14.11 -22.61
N GLY A 326 -0.01 13.71 -22.04
CA GLY A 326 1.11 14.59 -21.76
C GLY A 326 1.82 15.07 -23.02
N ASP A 327 2.94 15.72 -22.86
CA ASP A 327 3.72 16.30 -23.94
C ASP A 327 5.06 15.59 -24.09
N LEU A 328 5.67 15.75 -25.26
CA LEU A 328 7.04 15.33 -25.50
C LEU A 328 7.94 16.57 -25.47
N MET A 329 8.92 16.58 -24.58
CA MET A 329 9.95 17.59 -24.46
C MET A 329 11.21 17.13 -25.21
N VAL A 330 11.55 17.79 -26.27
CA VAL A 330 12.71 17.48 -27.13
C VAL A 330 13.82 18.46 -26.80
N ARG A 331 14.87 17.97 -26.15
CA ARG A 331 16.06 18.78 -25.85
C ARG A 331 17.06 18.61 -26.98
N VAL A 332 17.33 19.71 -27.67
CA VAL A 332 18.29 19.73 -28.78
C VAL A 332 19.72 19.72 -28.26
N GLN A 333 20.52 18.87 -28.86
CA GLN A 333 21.97 18.78 -28.65
C GLN A 333 22.67 19.11 -29.96
N VAL A 334 23.33 20.25 -30.04
CA VAL A 334 24.09 20.64 -31.24
C VAL A 334 25.42 19.87 -31.28
N GLN A 335 25.60 19.12 -32.35
CA GLN A 335 26.81 18.37 -32.57
C GLN A 335 27.76 19.10 -33.49
N ILE A 336 28.98 19.35 -33.00
CA ILE A 336 30.10 19.88 -33.77
C ILE A 336 30.86 18.71 -34.37
N PRO A 337 31.11 18.70 -35.70
CA PRO A 337 31.84 17.60 -36.35
C PRO A 337 33.30 17.53 -35.88
N LYS A 338 33.70 16.33 -35.41
CA LYS A 338 35.05 16.09 -34.88
C LYS A 338 36.12 16.05 -35.97
N LYS A 339 35.76 15.70 -37.22
CA LYS A 339 36.68 15.60 -38.36
C LYS A 339 36.10 16.46 -39.48
N LEU A 340 36.95 17.36 -40.00
CA LEU A 340 36.64 18.25 -41.09
C LEU A 340 37.65 18.04 -42.23
N ASN A 341 37.20 18.01 -43.46
CA ASN A 341 38.06 18.04 -44.62
C ASN A 341 38.62 19.45 -44.88
N ILE A 342 39.58 19.57 -45.82
CA ILE A 342 40.25 20.85 -46.09
C ILE A 342 39.23 21.93 -46.52
N ARG A 343 38.29 21.57 -47.38
CA ARG A 343 37.30 22.50 -47.89
C ARG A 343 36.33 22.99 -46.79
N GLN A 344 35.92 22.10 -45.90
CA GLN A 344 35.07 22.45 -44.75
C GLN A 344 35.77 23.41 -43.78
N LYS A 345 37.05 23.19 -43.53
CA LYS A 345 37.85 24.09 -42.69
C LYS A 345 37.97 25.47 -43.30
N GLU A 346 38.16 25.55 -44.61
CA GLU A 346 38.22 26.81 -45.35
C GLU A 346 36.91 27.60 -45.27
N LEU A 347 35.76 26.93 -45.52
CA LEU A 347 34.44 27.57 -45.39
C LEU A 347 34.15 28.08 -43.99
N LEU A 348 34.55 27.33 -42.94
CA LEU A 348 34.37 27.79 -41.57
C LEU A 348 35.27 28.98 -41.23
N ARG A 349 36.49 29.06 -41.78
CA ARG A 349 37.33 30.28 -41.59
C ARG A 349 36.74 31.48 -42.27
N GLN A 350 36.22 31.34 -43.48
CA GLN A 350 35.56 32.42 -44.20
C GLN A 350 34.30 32.90 -43.46
N PHE A 351 33.55 31.98 -42.86
CA PHE A 351 32.41 32.32 -42.01
C PHE A 351 32.86 33.11 -40.77
N ASP A 352 33.89 32.67 -40.05
CA ASP A 352 34.44 33.38 -38.89
C ASP A 352 34.89 34.79 -39.19
N GLU A 353 35.58 35.00 -40.33
CA GLU A 353 35.96 36.33 -40.80
C GLU A 353 34.80 37.30 -41.09
N THR A 354 33.64 36.75 -41.44
CA THR A 354 32.43 37.55 -41.69
C THR A 354 31.61 37.82 -40.41
N THR A 355 31.76 37.01 -39.39
CA THR A 355 31.00 37.12 -38.14
C THR A 355 31.68 38.05 -37.14
N ASN A 356 33.01 38.20 -37.19
CA ASN A 356 33.80 39.03 -36.26
C ASN A 356 34.11 40.45 -36.81
N LYS A 357 33.41 40.88 -37.86
CA LYS A 357 33.35 42.29 -38.33
C LYS A 357 32.08 42.92 -37.83
#